data_ae1126cf01618a0c014ce394ba7bda23
#
_entry.id   ae1126cf01618a0c014ce394ba7bda23
#
_cell.length_a   1.000
_cell.length_b   1.000
_cell.length_c   1.000
_cell.angle_alpha   90.00
_cell.angle_beta   90.00
_cell.angle_gamma   90.00
#
_symmetry.space_group_name_H-M   'P 1'
#
loop_
_entity.id
_entity.type
_entity.pdbx_description
1 polymer ?
#
loop_
_entity_poly.entity_id
_entity_poly.type
_entity_poly.pdbx_seq_one_letter_code
_entity_poly.pdbx_strand_id
1 'polypeptide(L)'
;NRAYLKDRVSETLGLLYADHFPYRQMATARGVRRSPLHEHLKARGAVFGEVAGWERANWFANDGQEREYRYSWKRQNWFENQKAEHLAVRNGVGLFDMTSFGKIRVEGRDALSFLQRLCANEMNVEPGRIVYTQMLNGRGGIESDLTVTRLSETAFLLVVPGATLQRDLAWLRKHVRDEFVVITDVGAGESVLCVMGPKARDLMQKVSPNDFSNAAHPFGTAREIEIGMGLARAHRVTYVGELGWELYVSTDQTAHVFEALEEAGQDVGLKLCGIHTLDSCRIEKAFRHFGHDITDEDHVLEAGLGFAVKPDKGDFIGREAVLAKHNRGLSRRLVQFRLADPEPLIFHNEAIVRDGKIVGTITSGNYGHHLGGAIGLGYVPSEGESDADVLGSSFEIEIAGTRVKAEASLKAMYDPRAERVRM
;
A
#
# COMPACT_ATOMS: atom_id res chain seq x y z
N ASN A 1 -13.57 23.05 0.20
CA ASN A 1 -12.92 24.04 1.04
C ASN A 1 -12.15 25.06 0.17
N ARG A 2 -12.69 26.31 0.04
CA ARG A 2 -12.12 27.34 -0.85
C ARG A 2 -10.73 27.81 -0.41
N ALA A 3 -10.48 27.92 0.89
CA ALA A 3 -9.19 28.37 1.42
C ALA A 3 -8.08 27.36 1.07
N TYR A 4 -8.32 26.08 1.36
CA TYR A 4 -7.39 25.00 0.99
C TYR A 4 -7.06 25.00 -0.50
N LEU A 5 -8.10 25.05 -1.34
CA LEU A 5 -7.93 25.03 -2.81
C LEU A 5 -7.17 26.26 -3.30
N LYS A 6 -7.50 27.46 -2.78
CA LYS A 6 -6.82 28.69 -3.16
C LYS A 6 -5.31 28.62 -2.90
N ASP A 7 -4.92 28.23 -1.69
CA ASP A 7 -3.52 28.21 -1.30
C ASP A 7 -2.76 27.13 -2.08
N ARG A 8 -3.35 25.92 -2.22
CA ARG A 8 -2.75 24.81 -2.95
C ARG A 8 -2.60 25.09 -4.44
N VAL A 9 -3.62 25.67 -5.09
CA VAL A 9 -3.57 26.06 -6.51
C VAL A 9 -2.52 27.15 -6.73
N SER A 10 -2.45 28.15 -5.83
CA SER A 10 -1.46 29.23 -5.93
C SER A 10 -0.03 28.68 -5.84
N GLU A 11 0.23 27.77 -4.92
CA GLU A 11 1.54 27.08 -4.80
C GLU A 11 1.84 26.26 -6.06
N THR A 12 0.88 25.45 -6.53
CA THR A 12 1.06 24.61 -7.74
C THR A 12 1.39 25.45 -8.95
N LEU A 13 0.69 26.58 -9.14
CA LEU A 13 0.96 27.50 -10.26
C LEU A 13 2.36 28.15 -10.13
N GLY A 14 2.77 28.51 -8.89
CA GLY A 14 4.10 29.05 -8.63
C GLY A 14 5.23 28.05 -8.90
N LEU A 15 4.92 26.74 -8.85
CA LEU A 15 5.88 25.65 -9.08
C LEU A 15 5.91 25.18 -10.55
N LEU A 16 5.11 25.76 -11.46
CA LEU A 16 4.97 25.29 -12.83
C LEU A 16 6.30 25.14 -13.58
N TYR A 17 7.26 26.03 -13.32
CA TYR A 17 8.60 26.04 -13.92
C TYR A 17 9.71 25.70 -12.93
N ALA A 18 9.39 25.20 -11.76
CA ALA A 18 10.38 24.82 -10.76
C ALA A 18 10.92 23.42 -11.02
N ASP A 19 12.07 23.09 -10.41
CA ASP A 19 12.57 21.73 -10.34
C ASP A 19 11.61 20.84 -9.56
N HIS A 20 11.09 19.79 -10.21
CA HIS A 20 10.16 18.82 -9.62
C HIS A 20 10.94 17.65 -9.04
N PHE A 21 11.67 17.90 -7.94
CA PHE A 21 12.38 16.83 -7.24
C PHE A 21 11.44 15.70 -6.80
N PRO A 22 11.91 14.45 -6.83
CA PRO A 22 11.16 13.32 -6.27
C PRO A 22 10.76 13.58 -4.82
N TYR A 23 9.58 13.10 -4.43
CA TYR A 23 9.03 13.23 -3.07
C TYR A 23 8.77 14.67 -2.59
N ARG A 24 8.83 15.66 -3.48
CA ARG A 24 8.59 17.06 -3.11
C ARG A 24 7.25 17.21 -2.41
N GLN A 25 7.28 17.85 -1.23
CA GLN A 25 6.10 18.15 -0.43
C GLN A 25 5.61 19.57 -0.69
N MET A 26 4.30 19.76 -0.68
CA MET A 26 3.71 21.09 -0.71
C MET A 26 3.91 21.80 0.64
N ALA A 27 4.15 23.11 0.61
CA ALA A 27 4.37 23.92 1.79
C ALA A 27 3.06 24.51 2.35
N THR A 28 2.08 24.78 1.49
CA THR A 28 0.79 25.37 1.86
C THR A 28 -0.25 24.34 2.25
N ALA A 29 -1.34 24.79 2.88
CA ALA A 29 -2.48 23.98 3.27
C ALA A 29 -2.09 22.75 4.11
N ARG A 30 -1.09 22.92 5.00
CA ARG A 30 -0.58 21.88 5.89
C ARG A 30 -1.41 21.77 7.17
N GLY A 31 -1.35 20.61 7.82
CA GLY A 31 -1.95 20.39 9.13
C GLY A 31 -3.48 20.28 9.13
N VAL A 32 -4.13 20.08 7.97
CA VAL A 32 -5.59 20.05 7.84
C VAL A 32 -6.20 18.80 8.48
N ARG A 33 -5.57 17.65 8.26
CA ARG A 33 -5.97 16.37 8.85
C ARG A 33 -4.76 15.75 9.55
N ARG A 34 -4.91 15.40 10.80
CA ARG A 34 -3.86 14.81 11.63
C ARG A 34 -4.38 13.55 12.31
N SER A 35 -3.51 12.55 12.45
CA SER A 35 -3.82 11.42 13.32
C SER A 35 -3.76 11.84 14.79
N PRO A 36 -4.38 11.10 15.72
CA PRO A 36 -4.21 11.33 17.15
C PRO A 36 -2.75 11.26 17.61
N LEU A 37 -1.90 10.57 16.86
CA LEU A 37 -0.48 10.41 17.16
C LEU A 37 0.42 11.53 16.60
N HIS A 38 -0.13 12.52 15.91
CA HIS A 38 0.67 13.52 15.21
C HIS A 38 1.74 14.16 16.11
N GLU A 39 1.37 14.64 17.30
CA GLU A 39 2.31 15.27 18.22
C GLU A 39 3.26 14.26 18.89
N HIS A 40 2.78 13.01 19.15
CA HIS A 40 3.62 11.92 19.65
C HIS A 40 4.74 11.57 18.66
N LEU A 41 4.39 11.43 17.38
CA LEU A 41 5.36 11.12 16.31
C LEU A 41 6.31 12.29 16.04
N LYS A 42 5.79 13.54 16.09
CA LYS A 42 6.60 14.74 15.96
C LYS A 42 7.66 14.84 17.06
N ALA A 43 7.30 14.54 18.31
CA ALA A 43 8.24 14.51 19.43
C ALA A 43 9.37 13.48 19.20
N ARG A 44 9.07 12.38 18.51
CA ARG A 44 10.00 11.27 18.19
C ARG A 44 10.77 11.46 16.87
N GLY A 45 10.76 12.67 16.31
CA GLY A 45 11.56 12.99 15.12
C GLY A 45 10.86 12.78 13.79
N ALA A 46 9.54 12.56 13.75
CA ALA A 46 8.82 12.42 12.49
C ALA A 46 8.95 13.66 11.61
N VAL A 47 9.25 13.44 10.34
CA VAL A 47 9.19 14.43 9.27
C VAL A 47 7.97 14.13 8.41
N PHE A 48 7.04 15.10 8.37
CA PHE A 48 5.73 14.89 7.78
C PHE A 48 5.68 15.30 6.31
N GLY A 49 4.89 14.53 5.54
CA GLY A 49 4.41 14.89 4.22
C GLY A 49 2.89 14.90 4.19
N GLU A 50 2.32 15.49 3.15
CA GLU A 50 0.87 15.64 3.01
C GLU A 50 0.34 14.85 1.82
N VAL A 51 -0.76 14.12 2.03
CA VAL A 51 -1.56 13.50 0.97
C VAL A 51 -3.04 13.63 1.30
N ALA A 52 -3.83 14.19 0.39
CA ALA A 52 -5.28 14.38 0.52
C ALA A 52 -5.67 15.09 1.84
N GLY A 53 -4.85 16.07 2.25
CA GLY A 53 -5.00 16.83 3.48
C GLY A 53 -4.43 16.15 4.74
N TRP A 54 -4.04 14.89 4.67
CA TRP A 54 -3.46 14.16 5.80
C TRP A 54 -1.97 14.45 5.96
N GLU A 55 -1.56 14.83 7.18
CA GLU A 55 -0.16 14.80 7.61
C GLU A 55 0.23 13.36 7.94
N ARG A 56 1.26 12.84 7.25
CA ARG A 56 1.77 11.48 7.47
C ARG A 56 3.25 11.54 7.81
N ALA A 57 3.68 10.77 8.81
CA ALA A 57 5.11 10.59 9.05
C ALA A 57 5.73 9.87 7.83
N ASN A 58 6.58 10.58 7.09
CA ASN A 58 7.22 10.00 5.91
C ASN A 58 8.55 9.33 6.23
N TRP A 59 9.29 9.85 7.21
CA TRP A 59 10.53 9.29 7.75
C TRP A 59 10.79 9.86 9.13
N PHE A 60 11.74 9.28 9.88
CA PHE A 60 12.11 9.72 11.23
C PHE A 60 13.55 10.19 11.26
N ALA A 61 13.78 11.43 11.69
CA ALA A 61 15.08 12.01 11.86
C ALA A 61 15.78 11.43 13.11
N ASN A 62 17.07 11.18 13.01
CA ASN A 62 17.90 10.82 14.16
C ASN A 62 18.14 12.02 15.07
N ASP A 63 18.59 11.79 16.29
CA ASP A 63 18.95 12.86 17.22
C ASP A 63 20.02 13.79 16.60
N GLY A 64 19.75 15.09 16.67
CA GLY A 64 20.60 16.12 16.09
C GLY A 64 20.47 16.30 14.57
N GLN A 65 19.69 15.48 13.88
CA GLN A 65 19.41 15.64 12.46
C GLN A 65 18.30 16.69 12.25
N GLU A 66 18.45 17.55 11.23
CA GLU A 66 17.41 18.49 10.84
C GLU A 66 16.15 17.74 10.37
N ARG A 67 14.98 18.18 10.89
CA ARG A 67 13.68 17.57 10.63
C ARG A 67 12.99 18.22 9.41
N GLU A 68 13.69 18.24 8.28
CA GLU A 68 13.22 18.83 7.03
C GLU A 68 13.66 18.02 5.81
N TYR A 69 12.97 18.24 4.69
CA TYR A 69 13.34 17.67 3.41
C TYR A 69 14.47 18.47 2.76
N ARG A 70 15.56 17.79 2.38
CA ARG A 70 16.58 18.27 1.45
C ARG A 70 16.52 17.42 0.19
N TYR A 71 15.88 17.98 -0.85
CA TYR A 71 15.62 17.26 -2.10
C TYR A 71 16.88 17.10 -2.94
N SER A 72 16.98 15.96 -3.62
CA SER A 72 18.08 15.63 -4.52
C SER A 72 17.60 14.65 -5.60
N TRP A 73 18.21 14.72 -6.78
CA TRP A 73 18.08 13.68 -7.80
C TRP A 73 18.95 12.44 -7.50
N LYS A 74 19.85 12.57 -6.51
CA LYS A 74 20.63 11.49 -5.93
C LYS A 74 20.01 11.06 -4.60
N ARG A 75 20.78 10.38 -3.74
CA ARG A 75 20.33 10.00 -2.40
C ARG A 75 19.91 11.25 -1.61
N GLN A 76 18.71 11.24 -1.10
CA GLN A 76 18.12 12.31 -0.30
C GLN A 76 18.67 12.25 1.15
N ASN A 77 18.46 13.32 1.93
CA ASN A 77 18.97 13.39 3.32
C ASN A 77 18.33 12.35 4.27
N TRP A 78 17.24 11.72 3.89
CA TRP A 78 16.59 10.65 4.67
C TRP A 78 16.91 9.23 4.20
N PHE A 79 17.81 9.06 3.21
CA PHE A 79 18.11 7.75 2.64
C PHE A 79 18.62 6.74 3.69
N GLU A 80 19.53 7.14 4.58
CA GLU A 80 20.04 6.27 5.64
C GLU A 80 19.01 6.03 6.75
N ASN A 81 18.10 6.99 7.01
CA ASN A 81 16.97 6.80 7.92
C ASN A 81 16.01 5.73 7.37
N GLN A 82 15.60 5.87 6.12
CA GLN A 82 14.77 4.88 5.42
C GLN A 82 15.43 3.49 5.45
N LYS A 83 16.75 3.40 5.22
CA LYS A 83 17.48 2.14 5.30
C LYS A 83 17.41 1.52 6.69
N ALA A 84 17.65 2.30 7.72
CA ALA A 84 17.59 1.80 9.11
C ALA A 84 16.19 1.34 9.49
N GLU A 85 15.15 2.08 9.09
CA GLU A 85 13.75 1.71 9.28
C GLU A 85 13.40 0.43 8.48
N HIS A 86 13.79 0.35 7.21
CA HIS A 86 13.55 -0.82 6.34
C HIS A 86 14.17 -2.08 6.92
N LEU A 87 15.43 -2.00 7.37
CA LEU A 87 16.11 -3.14 7.96
C LEU A 87 15.50 -3.56 9.31
N ALA A 88 14.94 -2.62 10.08
CA ALA A 88 14.18 -2.95 11.28
C ALA A 88 12.90 -3.73 10.95
N VAL A 89 12.18 -3.35 9.89
CA VAL A 89 11.01 -4.11 9.39
C VAL A 89 11.42 -5.53 8.95
N ARG A 90 12.57 -5.68 8.27
CA ARG A 90 13.03 -7.00 7.78
C ARG A 90 13.57 -7.92 8.89
N ASN A 91 14.14 -7.38 9.97
CA ASN A 91 14.88 -8.14 10.97
C ASN A 91 14.26 -8.09 12.39
N GLY A 92 13.38 -7.14 12.64
CA GLY A 92 12.76 -6.85 13.92
C GLY A 92 11.27 -6.56 13.82
N VAL A 93 10.89 -5.33 14.20
CA VAL A 93 9.52 -4.82 14.10
C VAL A 93 9.52 -3.37 13.65
N GLY A 94 8.75 -3.06 12.61
CA GLY A 94 8.39 -1.69 12.25
C GLY A 94 6.98 -1.35 12.75
N LEU A 95 6.82 -0.14 13.30
CA LEU A 95 5.54 0.42 13.69
C LEU A 95 5.23 1.64 12.82
N PHE A 96 4.10 1.58 12.09
CA PHE A 96 3.66 2.63 11.17
C PHE A 96 2.31 3.21 11.63
N ASP A 97 2.16 4.52 11.53
CA ASP A 97 0.85 5.18 11.62
C ASP A 97 0.22 5.28 10.22
N MET A 98 -0.75 4.40 9.98
CA MET A 98 -1.52 4.32 8.73
C MET A 98 -2.96 4.84 8.90
N THR A 99 -3.19 5.69 9.89
CA THR A 99 -4.51 6.28 10.18
C THR A 99 -5.11 7.02 8.98
N SER A 100 -4.27 7.46 8.03
CA SER A 100 -4.70 8.10 6.79
C SER A 100 -5.41 7.18 5.79
N PHE A 101 -5.48 5.86 6.00
CA PHE A 101 -6.29 4.98 5.17
C PHE A 101 -7.75 5.41 5.12
N GLY A 102 -8.38 5.29 3.96
CA GLY A 102 -9.83 5.39 3.85
C GLY A 102 -10.48 4.15 4.45
N LYS A 103 -11.45 4.36 5.34
CA LYS A 103 -12.20 3.29 6.00
C LYS A 103 -13.69 3.52 5.74
N ILE A 104 -14.30 2.61 5.00
CA ILE A 104 -15.69 2.72 4.56
C ILE A 104 -16.46 1.52 5.12
N ARG A 105 -17.51 1.78 5.89
CA ARG A 105 -18.47 0.74 6.27
C ARG A 105 -19.58 0.66 5.25
N VAL A 106 -19.90 -0.57 4.84
CA VAL A 106 -21.06 -0.91 4.02
C VAL A 106 -21.91 -1.85 4.83
N GLU A 107 -23.13 -1.41 5.19
CA GLU A 107 -24.01 -2.11 6.10
C GLU A 107 -25.43 -2.15 5.54
N GLY A 108 -26.15 -3.22 5.81
CA GLY A 108 -27.54 -3.40 5.39
C GLY A 108 -27.82 -4.84 4.97
N ARG A 109 -29.10 -5.19 4.89
CA ARG A 109 -29.51 -6.55 4.51
C ARG A 109 -29.01 -6.99 3.14
N ASP A 110 -28.73 -6.02 2.25
CA ASP A 110 -28.29 -6.28 0.88
C ASP A 110 -26.77 -5.97 0.69
N ALA A 111 -26.03 -5.72 1.78
CA ALA A 111 -24.59 -5.36 1.70
C ALA A 111 -23.75 -6.44 1.02
N LEU A 112 -24.03 -7.73 1.29
CA LEU A 112 -23.32 -8.84 0.65
C LEU A 112 -23.58 -8.87 -0.85
N SER A 113 -24.83 -8.85 -1.30
CA SER A 113 -25.17 -8.89 -2.74
C SER A 113 -24.65 -7.67 -3.49
N PHE A 114 -24.70 -6.50 -2.86
CA PHE A 114 -24.13 -5.26 -3.39
C PHE A 114 -22.61 -5.39 -3.61
N LEU A 115 -21.86 -5.81 -2.60
CA LEU A 115 -20.40 -5.96 -2.70
C LEU A 115 -20.01 -7.13 -3.61
N GLN A 116 -20.80 -8.20 -3.64
CA GLN A 116 -20.59 -9.33 -4.55
C GLN A 116 -20.65 -8.89 -6.02
N ARG A 117 -21.50 -7.92 -6.35
CA ARG A 117 -21.64 -7.36 -7.69
C ARG A 117 -20.51 -6.34 -8.02
N LEU A 118 -19.95 -5.64 -7.04
CA LEU A 118 -18.94 -4.61 -7.27
C LEU A 118 -17.51 -5.14 -7.23
N CYS A 119 -17.20 -6.07 -6.33
CA CYS A 119 -15.87 -6.60 -6.13
C CYS A 119 -15.59 -7.78 -7.05
N ALA A 120 -14.38 -7.89 -7.56
CA ALA A 120 -13.99 -8.99 -8.47
C ALA A 120 -13.73 -10.32 -7.75
N ASN A 121 -13.45 -10.29 -6.43
CA ASN A 121 -13.25 -11.48 -5.60
C ASN A 121 -14.55 -11.88 -4.89
N GLU A 122 -14.55 -13.10 -4.28
CA GLU A 122 -15.66 -13.65 -3.52
C GLU A 122 -15.85 -12.90 -2.19
N MET A 123 -17.04 -12.33 -1.98
CA MET A 123 -17.38 -11.59 -0.76
C MET A 123 -18.19 -12.44 0.23
N ASN A 124 -18.75 -13.57 -0.21
CA ASN A 124 -19.49 -14.47 0.67
C ASN A 124 -18.52 -15.40 1.41
N VAL A 125 -17.84 -14.84 2.38
CA VAL A 125 -16.88 -15.50 3.26
C VAL A 125 -17.38 -15.40 4.71
N GLU A 126 -16.85 -16.19 5.61
CA GLU A 126 -17.24 -16.12 7.04
C GLU A 126 -16.92 -14.76 7.67
N PRO A 127 -17.71 -14.28 8.63
CA PRO A 127 -17.34 -13.10 9.43
C PRO A 127 -15.95 -13.23 10.04
N GLY A 128 -15.20 -12.11 10.04
CA GLY A 128 -13.80 -12.09 10.42
C GLY A 128 -12.81 -12.40 9.29
N ARG A 129 -13.28 -12.78 8.09
CA ARG A 129 -12.39 -12.95 6.92
C ARG A 129 -12.12 -11.62 6.24
N ILE A 130 -10.86 -11.47 5.78
CA ILE A 130 -10.39 -10.33 4.99
C ILE A 130 -10.15 -10.82 3.57
N VAL A 131 -10.72 -10.13 2.59
CA VAL A 131 -10.57 -10.43 1.16
C VAL A 131 -9.88 -9.26 0.48
N TYR A 132 -8.73 -9.50 -0.14
CA TYR A 132 -8.13 -8.54 -1.06
C TYR A 132 -8.81 -8.65 -2.42
N THR A 133 -9.23 -7.53 -2.97
CA THR A 133 -10.01 -7.48 -4.20
C THR A 133 -9.85 -6.14 -4.92
N GLN A 134 -10.25 -6.12 -6.19
CA GLN A 134 -10.42 -4.90 -6.97
C GLN A 134 -11.91 -4.70 -7.30
N MET A 135 -12.34 -3.44 -7.40
CA MET A 135 -13.53 -3.06 -8.16
C MET A 135 -13.08 -2.71 -9.57
N LEU A 136 -13.78 -3.23 -10.57
CA LEU A 136 -13.43 -3.07 -11.98
C LEU A 136 -14.45 -2.20 -12.71
N ASN A 137 -14.01 -1.54 -13.78
CA ASN A 137 -14.92 -0.96 -14.76
C ASN A 137 -15.32 -2.00 -15.83
N GLY A 138 -16.23 -1.62 -16.73
CA GLY A 138 -16.73 -2.51 -17.79
C GLY A 138 -15.67 -3.00 -18.78
N ARG A 139 -14.47 -2.40 -18.77
CA ARG A 139 -13.33 -2.80 -19.62
C ARG A 139 -12.32 -3.70 -18.90
N GLY A 140 -12.57 -4.02 -17.61
CA GLY A 140 -11.65 -4.79 -16.77
C GLY A 140 -10.52 -3.96 -16.15
N GLY A 141 -10.58 -2.63 -16.27
CA GLY A 141 -9.66 -1.69 -15.61
C GLY A 141 -9.98 -1.55 -14.13
N ILE A 142 -8.96 -1.23 -13.34
CA ILE A 142 -9.03 -1.23 -11.87
C ILE A 142 -9.54 0.11 -11.36
N GLU A 143 -10.78 0.18 -10.90
CA GLU A 143 -11.37 1.38 -10.31
C GLU A 143 -10.99 1.59 -8.85
N SER A 144 -10.84 0.51 -8.10
CA SER A 144 -10.41 0.53 -6.70
C SER A 144 -9.60 -0.71 -6.38
N ASP A 145 -8.57 -0.54 -5.54
CA ASP A 145 -7.73 -1.61 -5.01
C ASP A 145 -7.84 -1.59 -3.49
N LEU A 146 -8.40 -2.66 -2.90
CA LEU A 146 -8.86 -2.61 -1.52
C LEU A 146 -8.85 -3.97 -0.82
N THR A 147 -8.89 -3.91 0.52
CA THR A 147 -9.28 -5.04 1.34
C THR A 147 -10.71 -4.86 1.83
N VAL A 148 -11.46 -5.96 1.88
CA VAL A 148 -12.82 -6.02 2.41
C VAL A 148 -12.84 -7.01 3.56
N THR A 149 -13.22 -6.57 4.75
CA THR A 149 -13.40 -7.42 5.93
C THR A 149 -14.89 -7.62 6.16
N ARG A 150 -15.36 -8.86 6.19
CA ARG A 150 -16.71 -9.16 6.63
C ARG A 150 -16.78 -9.08 8.15
N LEU A 151 -17.46 -8.07 8.69
CA LEU A 151 -17.57 -7.85 10.14
C LEU A 151 -18.70 -8.69 10.75
N SER A 152 -19.79 -8.83 10.01
CA SER A 152 -20.96 -9.63 10.39
C SER A 152 -21.70 -10.09 9.13
N GLU A 153 -22.86 -10.72 9.31
CA GLU A 153 -23.71 -11.13 8.19
C GLU A 153 -24.11 -9.96 7.27
N THR A 154 -24.24 -8.76 7.83
CA THR A 154 -24.78 -7.59 7.13
C THR A 154 -23.85 -6.37 7.16
N ALA A 155 -22.61 -6.51 7.63
CA ALA A 155 -21.67 -5.41 7.78
C ALA A 155 -20.28 -5.76 7.25
N PHE A 156 -19.70 -4.84 6.47
CA PHE A 156 -18.38 -4.96 5.87
C PHE A 156 -17.56 -3.69 6.11
N LEU A 157 -16.26 -3.85 6.31
CA LEU A 157 -15.30 -2.75 6.35
C LEU A 157 -14.41 -2.82 5.10
N LEU A 158 -14.42 -1.76 4.30
CA LEU A 158 -13.55 -1.58 3.16
C LEU A 158 -12.41 -0.66 3.56
N VAL A 159 -11.18 -1.06 3.25
CA VAL A 159 -9.98 -0.24 3.47
C VAL A 159 -9.36 0.08 2.12
N VAL A 160 -9.21 1.37 1.85
CA VAL A 160 -8.74 1.92 0.58
C VAL A 160 -7.59 2.91 0.83
N PRO A 161 -6.76 3.23 -0.18
CA PRO A 161 -5.77 4.29 -0.05
C PRO A 161 -6.43 5.62 0.35
N GLY A 162 -5.82 6.35 1.29
CA GLY A 162 -6.40 7.62 1.76
C GLY A 162 -6.59 8.67 0.66
N ALA A 163 -5.78 8.63 -0.39
CA ALA A 163 -5.88 9.53 -1.53
C ALA A 163 -7.12 9.25 -2.41
N THR A 164 -7.61 8.01 -2.46
CA THR A 164 -8.72 7.59 -3.32
C THR A 164 -10.07 7.55 -2.63
N LEU A 165 -10.13 7.76 -1.31
CA LEU A 165 -11.35 7.62 -0.49
C LEU A 165 -12.59 8.28 -1.12
N GLN A 166 -12.47 9.52 -1.62
CA GLN A 166 -13.63 10.22 -2.20
C GLN A 166 -14.06 9.62 -3.54
N ARG A 167 -13.11 9.15 -4.34
CA ARG A 167 -13.37 8.42 -5.58
C ARG A 167 -14.09 7.11 -5.29
N ASP A 168 -13.60 6.36 -4.32
CA ASP A 168 -14.15 5.06 -3.94
C ASP A 168 -15.57 5.20 -3.36
N LEU A 169 -15.81 6.20 -2.51
CA LEU A 169 -17.14 6.55 -2.02
C LEU A 169 -18.09 6.93 -3.15
N ALA A 170 -17.62 7.73 -4.12
CA ALA A 170 -18.43 8.09 -5.28
C ALA A 170 -18.77 6.88 -6.15
N TRP A 171 -17.80 5.97 -6.35
CA TRP A 171 -18.01 4.73 -7.09
C TRP A 171 -19.06 3.84 -6.40
N LEU A 172 -18.92 3.60 -5.11
CA LEU A 172 -19.90 2.81 -4.33
C LEU A 172 -21.30 3.43 -4.43
N ARG A 173 -21.44 4.73 -4.14
CA ARG A 173 -22.75 5.43 -4.16
C ARG A 173 -23.40 5.44 -5.54
N LYS A 174 -22.63 5.61 -6.60
CA LYS A 174 -23.11 5.58 -7.99
C LYS A 174 -23.74 4.23 -8.36
N HIS A 175 -23.28 3.14 -7.74
CA HIS A 175 -23.70 1.80 -8.07
C HIS A 175 -24.77 1.23 -7.13
N VAL A 176 -25.27 1.99 -6.15
CA VAL A 176 -26.48 1.61 -5.40
C VAL A 176 -27.67 1.70 -6.36
N ARG A 177 -28.47 0.65 -6.39
CA ARG A 177 -29.73 0.55 -7.15
C ARG A 177 -30.89 0.47 -6.16
N ASP A 178 -31.52 -0.70 -6.06
CA ASP A 178 -32.62 -0.98 -5.14
C ASP A 178 -32.14 -1.64 -3.83
N GLU A 179 -30.83 -1.85 -3.68
CA GLU A 179 -30.26 -2.49 -2.50
C GLU A 179 -30.40 -1.59 -1.26
N PHE A 180 -30.83 -2.18 -0.15
CA PHE A 180 -30.82 -1.54 1.15
C PHE A 180 -29.41 -1.60 1.76
N VAL A 181 -28.60 -0.59 1.47
CA VAL A 181 -27.23 -0.42 1.97
C VAL A 181 -26.97 0.98 2.48
N VAL A 182 -26.21 1.09 3.56
CA VAL A 182 -25.70 2.35 4.11
C VAL A 182 -24.20 2.35 3.92
N ILE A 183 -23.67 3.42 3.29
CA ILE A 183 -22.25 3.59 2.98
C ILE A 183 -21.73 4.78 3.79
N THR A 184 -20.88 4.50 4.78
CA THR A 184 -20.38 5.48 5.74
C THR A 184 -18.86 5.56 5.74
N ASP A 185 -18.31 6.77 5.61
CA ASP A 185 -16.89 7.04 5.92
C ASP A 185 -16.71 7.03 7.44
N VAL A 186 -16.01 6.03 7.95
CA VAL A 186 -15.71 5.87 9.38
C VAL A 186 -14.25 6.24 9.71
N GLY A 187 -13.54 6.85 8.75
CA GLY A 187 -12.11 7.16 8.86
C GLY A 187 -11.73 8.02 10.06
N ALA A 188 -12.60 8.90 10.52
CA ALA A 188 -12.34 9.75 11.70
C ALA A 188 -12.48 9.00 13.04
N GLY A 189 -13.20 7.88 13.07
CA GLY A 189 -13.48 7.11 14.29
C GLY A 189 -12.42 6.07 14.63
N GLU A 190 -11.59 5.69 13.68
CA GLU A 190 -10.60 4.62 13.84
C GLU A 190 -9.21 5.05 13.36
N SER A 191 -8.20 4.88 14.20
CA SER A 191 -6.79 4.94 13.80
C SER A 191 -6.33 3.59 13.30
N VAL A 192 -5.23 3.56 12.53
CA VAL A 192 -4.61 2.32 12.06
C VAL A 192 -3.13 2.33 12.39
N LEU A 193 -2.71 1.38 13.23
CA LEU A 193 -1.32 1.14 13.58
C LEU A 193 -0.87 -0.18 12.96
N CYS A 194 0.18 -0.15 12.13
CA CYS A 194 0.70 -1.36 11.51
C CYS A 194 1.95 -1.83 12.25
N VAL A 195 1.87 -3.03 12.82
CA VAL A 195 2.97 -3.73 13.52
C VAL A 195 3.48 -4.81 12.59
N MET A 196 4.63 -4.60 11.95
CA MET A 196 5.12 -5.43 10.86
C MET A 196 6.58 -5.85 11.07
N GLY A 197 6.87 -7.14 10.88
CA GLY A 197 8.22 -7.69 10.97
C GLY A 197 8.25 -9.09 11.56
N PRO A 198 9.37 -9.83 11.45
CA PRO A 198 9.45 -11.22 11.91
C PRO A 198 9.23 -11.39 13.42
N LYS A 199 9.47 -10.33 14.21
CA LYS A 199 9.23 -10.33 15.66
C LYS A 199 7.90 -9.65 16.06
N ALA A 200 7.02 -9.36 15.10
CA ALA A 200 5.73 -8.73 15.38
C ALA A 200 4.87 -9.58 16.31
N ARG A 201 4.88 -10.91 16.15
CA ARG A 201 4.14 -11.82 17.04
C ARG A 201 4.63 -11.75 18.48
N ASP A 202 5.95 -11.73 18.68
CA ASP A 202 6.55 -11.64 20.01
C ASP A 202 6.13 -10.34 20.72
N LEU A 203 6.08 -9.24 19.98
CA LEU A 203 5.58 -7.97 20.49
C LEU A 203 4.09 -8.03 20.84
N MET A 204 3.27 -8.52 19.90
CA MET A 204 1.82 -8.60 20.12
C MET A 204 1.47 -9.47 21.33
N GLN A 205 2.19 -10.57 21.54
CA GLN A 205 1.97 -11.47 22.65
C GLN A 205 2.39 -10.85 24.01
N LYS A 206 3.30 -9.86 24.02
CA LYS A 206 3.67 -9.12 25.25
C LYS A 206 2.61 -8.12 25.69
N VAL A 207 1.91 -7.50 24.74
CA VAL A 207 0.95 -6.42 25.03
C VAL A 207 -0.50 -6.87 25.09
N SER A 208 -0.75 -8.16 24.81
CA SER A 208 -2.11 -8.71 24.67
C SER A 208 -2.22 -10.11 25.31
N PRO A 209 -3.31 -10.40 26.00
CA PRO A 209 -3.60 -11.75 26.49
C PRO A 209 -4.08 -12.70 25.39
N ASN A 210 -4.39 -12.19 24.21
CA ASN A 210 -4.93 -12.98 23.10
C ASN A 210 -3.83 -13.85 22.45
N ASP A 211 -4.22 -14.97 21.84
CA ASP A 211 -3.32 -15.86 21.11
C ASP A 211 -3.13 -15.37 19.64
N PHE A 212 -1.89 -15.05 19.28
CA PHE A 212 -1.46 -14.64 17.93
C PHE A 212 -0.82 -15.76 17.12
N SER A 213 -0.95 -17.03 17.54
CA SER A 213 -0.51 -18.17 16.75
C SER A 213 -1.20 -18.25 15.39
N ASN A 214 -0.61 -18.98 14.45
CA ASN A 214 -1.22 -19.20 13.14
C ASN A 214 -2.57 -19.94 13.22
N ALA A 215 -2.75 -20.79 14.22
CA ALA A 215 -3.99 -21.51 14.44
C ALA A 215 -5.10 -20.57 14.96
N ALA A 216 -4.77 -19.71 15.92
CA ALA A 216 -5.72 -18.80 16.53
C ALA A 216 -6.03 -17.58 15.67
N HIS A 217 -5.05 -17.05 14.93
CA HIS A 217 -5.19 -15.85 14.11
C HIS A 217 -4.54 -16.07 12.73
N PRO A 218 -5.19 -16.83 11.81
CA PRO A 218 -4.67 -17.13 10.49
C PRO A 218 -4.51 -15.87 9.62
N PHE A 219 -3.59 -15.89 8.64
CA PHE A 219 -3.46 -14.82 7.65
C PHE A 219 -4.79 -14.58 6.89
N GLY A 220 -5.11 -13.31 6.67
CA GLY A 220 -6.38 -12.89 6.03
C GLY A 220 -7.58 -12.98 6.97
N THR A 221 -7.36 -12.86 8.29
CA THR A 221 -8.45 -12.78 9.27
C THR A 221 -8.32 -11.54 10.16
N ALA A 222 -9.46 -11.10 10.67
CA ALA A 222 -9.62 -10.01 11.61
C ALA A 222 -10.23 -10.52 12.92
N ARG A 223 -9.74 -10.03 14.05
CA ARG A 223 -10.26 -10.34 15.39
C ARG A 223 -10.23 -9.12 16.29
N GLU A 224 -11.18 -9.03 17.19
CA GLU A 224 -11.09 -8.12 18.33
C GLU A 224 -10.09 -8.67 19.33
N ILE A 225 -9.25 -7.79 19.85
CA ILE A 225 -8.18 -8.10 20.80
C ILE A 225 -8.07 -7.01 21.86
N GLU A 226 -7.48 -7.36 22.98
CA GLU A 226 -7.06 -6.41 24.01
C GLU A 226 -5.59 -6.02 23.78
N ILE A 227 -5.25 -4.75 23.95
CA ILE A 227 -3.86 -4.26 23.96
C ILE A 227 -3.70 -3.30 25.13
N GLY A 228 -2.88 -3.68 26.11
CA GLY A 228 -2.82 -2.95 27.38
C GLY A 228 -4.21 -2.94 28.04
N MET A 229 -4.76 -1.74 28.25
CA MET A 229 -6.13 -1.52 28.73
C MET A 229 -7.10 -1.13 27.61
N GLY A 230 -6.66 -1.14 26.36
CA GLY A 230 -7.45 -0.77 25.20
C GLY A 230 -7.95 -1.95 24.38
N LEU A 231 -8.86 -1.66 23.46
CA LEU A 231 -9.39 -2.63 22.51
C LEU A 231 -8.97 -2.23 21.07
N ALA A 232 -8.69 -3.25 20.27
CA ALA A 232 -8.40 -3.08 18.86
C ALA A 232 -9.01 -4.20 18.03
N ARG A 233 -9.29 -3.95 16.78
CA ARG A 233 -9.52 -5.00 15.79
C ARG A 233 -8.22 -5.23 15.03
N ALA A 234 -7.60 -6.38 15.21
CA ALA A 234 -6.36 -6.77 14.57
C ALA A 234 -6.65 -7.49 13.24
N HIS A 235 -6.18 -6.94 12.14
CA HIS A 235 -6.23 -7.53 10.80
C HIS A 235 -4.88 -8.15 10.49
N ARG A 236 -4.83 -9.46 10.32
CA ARG A 236 -3.59 -10.14 9.94
C ARG A 236 -3.37 -10.07 8.44
N VAL A 237 -2.84 -8.95 8.00
CA VAL A 237 -2.47 -8.60 6.63
C VAL A 237 -1.17 -7.83 6.62
N THR A 238 -0.57 -7.61 5.45
CA THR A 238 0.68 -6.87 5.32
C THR A 238 0.75 -6.13 3.99
N TYR A 239 1.35 -4.95 4.00
CA TYR A 239 1.74 -4.23 2.78
C TYR A 239 3.27 -4.08 2.66
N VAL A 240 4.03 -4.59 3.62
CA VAL A 240 5.52 -4.60 3.59
C VAL A 240 6.11 -5.97 3.29
N GLY A 241 5.28 -7.02 3.26
CA GLY A 241 5.71 -8.38 2.94
C GLY A 241 6.32 -9.15 4.11
N GLU A 242 6.07 -8.72 5.35
CA GLU A 242 6.44 -9.44 6.57
C GLU A 242 5.21 -9.92 7.34
N LEU A 243 5.42 -10.79 8.33
CA LEU A 243 4.43 -11.09 9.38
C LEU A 243 3.97 -9.78 10.03
N GLY A 244 2.67 -9.65 10.27
CA GLY A 244 2.20 -8.47 11.00
C GLY A 244 0.69 -8.33 11.06
N TRP A 245 0.29 -7.25 11.70
CA TRP A 245 -1.11 -6.86 11.90
C TRP A 245 -1.31 -5.38 11.67
N GLU A 246 -2.44 -5.05 11.08
CA GLU A 246 -3.02 -3.71 11.12
C GLU A 246 -4.00 -3.66 12.27
N LEU A 247 -3.76 -2.75 13.21
CA LEU A 247 -4.56 -2.57 14.41
C LEU A 247 -5.50 -1.38 14.22
N TYR A 248 -6.78 -1.66 14.12
CA TYR A 248 -7.83 -0.66 14.02
C TYR A 248 -8.28 -0.33 15.45
N VAL A 249 -7.98 0.88 15.90
CA VAL A 249 -8.15 1.34 17.26
C VAL A 249 -9.06 2.56 17.27
N SER A 250 -10.01 2.64 18.20
CA SER A 250 -10.80 3.86 18.37
C SER A 250 -9.90 5.06 18.65
N THR A 251 -10.28 6.22 18.12
CA THR A 251 -9.44 7.44 18.14
C THR A 251 -9.03 7.85 19.56
N ASP A 252 -9.89 7.65 20.56
CA ASP A 252 -9.66 7.98 21.97
C ASP A 252 -8.66 7.04 22.67
N GLN A 253 -8.48 5.79 22.18
CA GLN A 253 -7.56 4.81 22.77
C GLN A 253 -6.22 4.74 22.03
N THR A 254 -6.08 5.45 20.90
CA THR A 254 -4.92 5.31 20.01
C THR A 254 -3.59 5.62 20.70
N ALA A 255 -3.53 6.70 21.51
CA ALA A 255 -2.31 7.06 22.21
C ALA A 255 -1.88 5.98 23.20
N HIS A 256 -2.83 5.44 23.99
CA HIS A 256 -2.56 4.36 24.94
C HIS A 256 -2.02 3.11 24.25
N VAL A 257 -2.66 2.67 23.17
CA VAL A 257 -2.22 1.48 22.41
C VAL A 257 -0.83 1.70 21.80
N PHE A 258 -0.58 2.89 21.26
CA PHE A 258 0.73 3.26 20.70
C PHE A 258 1.84 3.20 21.77
N GLU A 259 1.61 3.79 22.95
CA GLU A 259 2.56 3.83 24.05
C GLU A 259 2.85 2.40 24.59
N ALA A 260 1.82 1.56 24.73
CA ALA A 260 1.98 0.17 25.15
C ALA A 260 2.85 -0.64 24.15
N LEU A 261 2.62 -0.43 22.83
CA LEU A 261 3.42 -1.07 21.79
C LEU A 261 4.88 -0.56 21.79
N GLU A 262 5.09 0.74 21.97
CA GLU A 262 6.41 1.36 21.99
C GLU A 262 7.23 0.89 23.19
N GLU A 263 6.63 0.87 24.38
CA GLU A 263 7.27 0.39 25.62
C GLU A 263 7.68 -1.08 25.50
N ALA A 264 6.75 -1.95 25.13
CA ALA A 264 7.01 -3.38 25.00
C ALA A 264 7.91 -3.74 23.81
N GLY A 265 8.02 -2.83 22.84
CA GLY A 265 8.78 -3.03 21.62
C GLY A 265 10.28 -2.83 21.75
N GLN A 266 10.77 -2.22 22.83
CA GLN A 266 12.18 -1.93 23.04
C GLN A 266 13.07 -3.18 22.97
N ASP A 267 12.66 -4.28 23.60
CA ASP A 267 13.42 -5.54 23.63
C ASP A 267 13.46 -6.30 22.30
N VAL A 268 12.48 -6.04 21.40
CA VAL A 268 12.37 -6.74 20.11
C VAL A 268 12.92 -5.91 18.95
N GLY A 269 13.47 -4.73 19.24
CA GLY A 269 14.04 -3.84 18.24
C GLY A 269 12.98 -3.12 17.42
N LEU A 270 11.87 -2.75 18.03
CA LEU A 270 10.84 -1.93 17.40
C LEU A 270 11.42 -0.57 16.94
N LYS A 271 11.09 -0.19 15.71
CA LYS A 271 11.40 1.12 15.16
C LYS A 271 10.16 1.77 14.59
N LEU A 272 9.98 3.05 14.87
CA LEU A 272 8.97 3.85 14.17
C LEU A 272 9.41 3.99 12.71
N CYS A 273 8.48 3.76 11.80
CA CYS A 273 8.75 3.73 10.37
C CYS A 273 7.79 4.64 9.62
N GLY A 274 8.34 5.35 8.64
CA GLY A 274 7.58 6.27 7.81
C GLY A 274 7.10 5.67 6.48
N ILE A 275 6.31 6.46 5.75
CA ILE A 275 5.73 6.05 4.46
C ILE A 275 6.80 5.75 3.41
N HIS A 276 7.96 6.45 3.44
CA HIS A 276 9.05 6.13 2.52
C HIS A 276 9.59 4.72 2.73
N THR A 277 9.65 4.27 3.97
CA THR A 277 10.04 2.90 4.32
C THR A 277 8.99 1.88 3.90
N LEU A 278 7.71 2.18 4.12
CA LEU A 278 6.61 1.32 3.67
C LEU A 278 6.69 1.12 2.15
N ASP A 279 6.92 2.19 1.38
CA ASP A 279 7.04 2.14 -0.08
C ASP A 279 8.28 1.34 -0.53
N SER A 280 9.43 1.53 0.12
CA SER A 280 10.64 0.74 -0.12
C SER A 280 10.43 -0.76 0.17
N CYS A 281 9.71 -1.10 1.23
CA CYS A 281 9.40 -2.50 1.57
C CYS A 281 8.39 -3.13 0.58
N ARG A 282 7.30 -2.41 0.23
CA ARG A 282 6.26 -2.97 -0.66
C ARG A 282 6.80 -3.25 -2.06
N ILE A 283 7.71 -2.39 -2.58
CA ILE A 283 8.24 -2.54 -3.93
C ILE A 283 9.15 -3.77 -4.05
N GLU A 284 9.92 -4.13 -3.01
CA GLU A 284 10.68 -5.39 -2.97
C GLU A 284 9.75 -6.62 -3.09
N LYS A 285 8.53 -6.50 -2.58
CA LYS A 285 7.49 -7.54 -2.63
C LYS A 285 6.65 -7.46 -3.91
N ALA A 286 6.95 -6.52 -4.80
CA ALA A 286 6.17 -6.22 -6.00
C ALA A 286 4.68 -5.95 -5.70
N PHE A 287 4.34 -5.46 -4.52
CA PHE A 287 2.99 -5.00 -4.21
C PHE A 287 2.69 -3.71 -4.97
N ARG A 288 1.53 -3.67 -5.62
CA ARG A 288 1.11 -2.56 -6.49
C ARG A 288 0.65 -1.38 -5.66
N HIS A 289 0.88 -0.20 -6.19
CA HIS A 289 0.41 1.05 -5.64
C HIS A 289 -0.62 1.66 -6.61
N PHE A 290 -1.85 1.83 -6.13
CA PHE A 290 -2.91 2.45 -6.94
C PHE A 290 -2.58 3.91 -7.25
N GLY A 291 -2.74 4.29 -8.50
CA GLY A 291 -2.36 5.62 -9.02
C GLY A 291 -0.93 5.69 -9.58
N HIS A 292 -0.14 4.63 -9.41
CA HIS A 292 1.19 4.47 -9.99
C HIS A 292 1.29 3.21 -10.85
N ASP A 293 1.21 2.03 -10.23
CA ASP A 293 1.36 0.75 -10.92
C ASP A 293 0.05 0.24 -11.52
N ILE A 294 -1.06 0.67 -10.98
CA ILE A 294 -2.41 0.29 -11.39
C ILE A 294 -3.37 1.48 -11.34
N THR A 295 -4.20 1.57 -12.37
CA THR A 295 -5.22 2.60 -12.57
C THR A 295 -6.45 2.01 -13.25
N ASP A 296 -7.46 2.81 -13.53
CA ASP A 296 -8.65 2.41 -14.29
C ASP A 296 -8.39 2.11 -15.78
N GLU A 297 -7.18 2.39 -16.26
CA GLU A 297 -6.71 2.02 -17.60
C GLU A 297 -5.96 0.68 -17.62
N ASP A 298 -5.54 0.17 -16.45
CA ASP A 298 -4.76 -1.06 -16.33
C ASP A 298 -5.68 -2.25 -16.10
N HIS A 299 -5.58 -3.24 -16.99
CA HIS A 299 -6.38 -4.46 -16.89
C HIS A 299 -5.87 -5.35 -15.74
N VAL A 300 -6.80 -5.80 -14.89
CA VAL A 300 -6.46 -6.56 -13.65
C VAL A 300 -5.57 -7.78 -13.89
N LEU A 301 -5.72 -8.47 -15.02
CA LEU A 301 -4.88 -9.63 -15.37
C LEU A 301 -3.47 -9.22 -15.80
N GLU A 302 -3.33 -8.12 -16.55
CA GLU A 302 -2.03 -7.57 -16.97
C GLU A 302 -1.22 -7.03 -15.79
N ALA A 303 -1.92 -6.50 -14.78
CA ALA A 303 -1.34 -6.10 -13.51
C ALA A 303 -0.89 -7.28 -12.63
N GLY A 304 -1.12 -8.53 -13.06
CA GLY A 304 -0.77 -9.73 -12.31
C GLY A 304 -1.63 -9.93 -11.06
N LEU A 305 -2.86 -9.42 -11.03
CA LEU A 305 -3.80 -9.50 -9.92
C LEU A 305 -4.91 -10.54 -10.13
N GLY A 306 -4.74 -11.43 -11.11
CA GLY A 306 -5.72 -12.50 -11.42
C GLY A 306 -6.05 -13.41 -10.25
N PHE A 307 -5.16 -13.56 -9.26
CA PHE A 307 -5.40 -14.34 -8.05
C PHE A 307 -6.52 -13.74 -7.17
N ALA A 308 -6.75 -12.44 -7.27
CA ALA A 308 -7.78 -11.69 -6.55
C ALA A 308 -9.09 -11.54 -7.34
N VAL A 309 -9.24 -12.28 -8.45
CA VAL A 309 -10.44 -12.29 -9.27
C VAL A 309 -11.04 -13.68 -9.27
N LYS A 310 -12.37 -13.77 -9.05
CA LYS A 310 -13.13 -15.04 -9.03
C LYS A 310 -14.25 -15.00 -10.07
N PRO A 311 -13.96 -15.33 -11.33
CA PRO A 311 -14.96 -15.26 -12.41
C PRO A 311 -16.17 -16.20 -12.20
N ASP A 312 -15.97 -17.30 -11.44
CA ASP A 312 -16.97 -18.34 -11.22
C ASP A 312 -17.97 -18.03 -10.08
N LYS A 313 -17.76 -16.93 -9.33
CA LYS A 313 -18.65 -16.55 -8.23
C LYS A 313 -20.01 -15.99 -8.67
N GLY A 314 -20.23 -15.83 -9.96
CA GLY A 314 -21.37 -15.18 -10.56
C GLY A 314 -21.01 -13.84 -11.22
N ASP A 315 -22.00 -13.01 -11.51
CA ASP A 315 -21.79 -11.76 -12.24
C ASP A 315 -21.23 -10.65 -11.34
N PHE A 316 -20.31 -9.88 -11.90
CA PHE A 316 -19.78 -8.66 -11.32
C PHE A 316 -19.31 -7.68 -12.41
N ILE A 317 -19.19 -6.41 -12.06
CA ILE A 317 -18.75 -5.37 -13.01
C ILE A 317 -17.35 -5.71 -13.54
N GLY A 318 -17.23 -5.80 -14.88
CA GLY A 318 -15.97 -6.12 -15.56
C GLY A 318 -15.70 -7.61 -15.80
N ARG A 319 -16.58 -8.52 -15.33
CA ARG A 319 -16.41 -9.97 -15.49
C ARG A 319 -16.19 -10.40 -16.94
N GLU A 320 -17.02 -9.92 -17.85
CA GLU A 320 -16.91 -10.28 -19.27
C GLU A 320 -15.59 -9.82 -19.90
N ALA A 321 -15.12 -8.63 -19.55
CA ALA A 321 -13.82 -8.14 -20.00
C ALA A 321 -12.68 -9.01 -19.47
N VAL A 322 -12.75 -9.47 -18.21
CA VAL A 322 -11.79 -10.40 -17.62
C VAL A 322 -11.77 -11.73 -18.39
N LEU A 323 -12.92 -12.33 -18.65
CA LEU A 323 -13.05 -13.58 -19.41
C LEU A 323 -12.53 -13.42 -20.85
N ALA A 324 -12.90 -12.34 -21.52
CA ALA A 324 -12.42 -12.04 -22.88
C ALA A 324 -10.90 -11.88 -22.93
N LYS A 325 -10.30 -11.18 -21.96
CA LYS A 325 -8.85 -11.01 -21.86
C LYS A 325 -8.15 -12.32 -21.52
N HIS A 326 -8.71 -13.14 -20.65
CA HIS A 326 -8.18 -14.46 -20.32
C HIS A 326 -8.09 -15.36 -21.58
N ASN A 327 -9.15 -15.38 -22.41
CA ASN A 327 -9.21 -16.16 -23.63
C ASN A 327 -8.29 -15.64 -24.74
N ARG A 328 -8.12 -14.30 -24.85
CA ARG A 328 -7.26 -13.67 -25.87
C ARG A 328 -5.78 -13.73 -25.51
N GLY A 329 -5.44 -13.81 -24.23
CA GLY A 329 -4.09 -13.63 -23.70
C GLY A 329 -3.75 -12.17 -23.33
N LEU A 330 -2.61 -12.01 -22.67
CA LEU A 330 -2.13 -10.71 -22.21
C LEU A 330 -1.38 -10.00 -23.32
N SER A 331 -1.63 -8.70 -23.51
CA SER A 331 -0.86 -7.86 -24.43
C SER A 331 0.37 -7.23 -23.78
N ARG A 332 0.39 -7.12 -22.46
CA ARG A 332 1.52 -6.63 -21.66
C ARG A 332 1.51 -7.28 -20.27
N ARG A 333 2.62 -7.20 -19.56
CA ARG A 333 2.77 -7.70 -18.20
C ARG A 333 3.50 -6.69 -17.32
N LEU A 334 3.09 -6.60 -16.07
CA LEU A 334 3.83 -5.86 -15.05
C LEU A 334 5.03 -6.68 -14.61
N VAL A 335 6.22 -6.10 -14.74
CA VAL A 335 7.52 -6.72 -14.44
C VAL A 335 8.19 -5.94 -13.33
N GLN A 336 8.86 -6.64 -12.42
CA GLN A 336 9.74 -6.05 -11.43
C GLN A 336 11.17 -6.05 -11.96
N PHE A 337 11.84 -4.90 -11.80
CA PHE A 337 13.23 -4.69 -12.23
C PHE A 337 14.10 -4.34 -11.03
N ARG A 338 15.31 -4.89 -10.98
CA ARG A 338 16.37 -4.48 -10.05
C ARG A 338 17.60 -4.07 -10.84
N LEU A 339 18.15 -2.88 -10.58
CA LEU A 339 19.38 -2.45 -11.22
C LEU A 339 20.57 -3.31 -10.78
N ALA A 340 21.43 -3.64 -11.73
CA ALA A 340 22.68 -4.35 -11.46
C ALA A 340 23.71 -3.45 -10.74
N ASP A 341 23.71 -2.15 -11.07
CA ASP A 341 24.48 -1.13 -10.35
C ASP A 341 23.65 -0.59 -9.18
N PRO A 342 24.14 -0.64 -7.93
CA PRO A 342 23.38 -0.18 -6.75
C PRO A 342 23.36 1.35 -6.57
N GLU A 343 24.14 2.12 -7.34
CA GLU A 343 24.26 3.56 -7.12
C GLU A 343 23.13 4.40 -7.74
N PRO A 344 22.68 4.15 -9.01
CA PRO A 344 21.58 4.90 -9.59
C PRO A 344 20.25 4.64 -8.86
N LEU A 345 19.39 5.69 -8.79
CA LEU A 345 18.05 5.58 -8.25
C LEU A 345 17.02 5.53 -9.39
N ILE A 346 15.94 4.81 -9.15
CA ILE A 346 14.75 4.78 -9.99
C ILE A 346 13.62 5.44 -9.19
N PHE A 347 12.82 6.28 -9.84
CA PHE A 347 11.66 6.94 -9.24
C PHE A 347 10.38 6.56 -9.97
N HIS A 348 10.19 7.08 -11.18
CA HIS A 348 9.09 6.76 -12.09
C HIS A 348 9.33 7.43 -13.45
N ASN A 349 8.74 6.88 -14.49
CA ASN A 349 8.85 7.34 -15.89
C ASN A 349 10.23 7.12 -16.55
N GLU A 350 11.20 6.51 -15.89
CA GLU A 350 12.42 6.06 -16.55
C GLU A 350 12.07 5.04 -17.64
N ALA A 351 12.73 5.13 -18.79
CA ALA A 351 12.43 4.26 -19.94
C ALA A 351 12.93 2.81 -19.67
N ILE A 352 12.07 1.85 -19.93
CA ILE A 352 12.41 0.42 -19.95
C ILE A 352 12.90 0.09 -21.35
N VAL A 353 14.15 -0.37 -21.44
CA VAL A 353 14.77 -0.83 -22.68
C VAL A 353 14.84 -2.34 -22.70
N ARG A 354 14.24 -2.97 -23.70
CA ARG A 354 14.26 -4.42 -23.93
C ARG A 354 14.94 -4.69 -25.25
N ASP A 355 16.04 -5.47 -25.26
CA ASP A 355 16.82 -5.82 -26.45
C ASP A 355 17.19 -4.58 -27.30
N GLY A 356 17.62 -3.50 -26.62
CA GLY A 356 18.03 -2.25 -27.22
C GLY A 356 16.92 -1.26 -27.62
N LYS A 357 15.63 -1.64 -27.48
CA LYS A 357 14.46 -0.81 -27.83
C LYS A 357 13.71 -0.35 -26.59
N ILE A 358 13.28 0.91 -26.56
CA ILE A 358 12.37 1.41 -25.52
C ILE A 358 10.99 0.75 -25.72
N VAL A 359 10.47 0.11 -24.68
CA VAL A 359 9.22 -0.67 -24.73
C VAL A 359 8.17 -0.21 -23.72
N GLY A 360 8.54 0.62 -22.75
CA GLY A 360 7.64 1.11 -21.71
C GLY A 360 8.37 2.03 -20.76
N THR A 361 7.74 2.33 -19.63
CA THR A 361 8.30 3.15 -18.57
C THR A 361 8.08 2.52 -17.20
N ILE A 362 8.92 2.87 -16.26
CA ILE A 362 8.77 2.53 -14.83
C ILE A 362 7.53 3.26 -14.28
N THR A 363 6.66 2.54 -13.62
CA THR A 363 5.44 3.07 -12.98
C THR A 363 5.68 3.51 -11.55
N SER A 364 6.50 2.78 -10.81
CA SER A 364 7.00 3.16 -9.50
C SER A 364 8.40 2.63 -9.28
N GLY A 365 9.24 3.42 -8.60
CA GLY A 365 10.61 3.06 -8.26
C GLY A 365 10.97 3.48 -6.84
N ASN A 366 11.83 2.70 -6.20
CA ASN A 366 12.40 3.02 -4.90
C ASN A 366 13.72 2.23 -4.72
N TYR A 367 14.45 2.50 -3.65
CA TYR A 367 15.60 1.68 -3.30
C TYR A 367 15.20 0.52 -2.40
N GLY A 368 15.50 -0.70 -2.83
CA GLY A 368 15.31 -1.93 -2.04
C GLY A 368 16.50 -2.16 -1.13
N HIS A 369 16.40 -1.71 0.13
CA HIS A 369 17.52 -1.78 1.06
C HIS A 369 17.92 -3.20 1.47
N HIS A 370 17.00 -4.15 1.41
CA HIS A 370 17.29 -5.57 1.64
C HIS A 370 17.92 -6.22 0.39
N LEU A 371 17.40 -5.90 -0.79
CA LEU A 371 17.89 -6.43 -2.07
C LEU A 371 19.16 -5.70 -2.58
N GLY A 372 19.50 -4.57 -1.98
CA GLY A 372 20.76 -3.85 -2.22
C GLY A 372 20.86 -3.13 -3.56
N GLY A 373 19.75 -2.60 -4.08
CA GLY A 373 19.73 -1.83 -5.34
C GLY A 373 18.40 -1.13 -5.57
N ALA A 374 18.34 -0.23 -6.54
CA ALA A 374 17.10 0.39 -6.95
C ALA A 374 16.19 -0.63 -7.65
N ILE A 375 14.92 -0.60 -7.32
CA ILE A 375 13.87 -1.50 -7.81
C ILE A 375 12.79 -0.65 -8.45
N GLY A 376 12.27 -1.11 -9.60
CA GLY A 376 11.13 -0.51 -10.27
C GLY A 376 10.10 -1.56 -10.67
N LEU A 377 8.86 -1.13 -10.81
CA LEU A 377 7.80 -1.85 -11.50
C LEU A 377 7.50 -1.15 -12.82
N GLY A 378 7.12 -1.91 -13.85
CA GLY A 378 6.74 -1.32 -15.13
C GLY A 378 6.17 -2.35 -16.08
N TYR A 379 5.33 -1.88 -17.02
CA TYR A 379 4.72 -2.76 -18.02
C TYR A 379 5.62 -2.94 -19.24
N VAL A 380 5.71 -4.18 -19.70
CA VAL A 380 6.35 -4.52 -20.97
C VAL A 380 5.37 -5.23 -21.89
N PRO A 381 5.39 -4.97 -23.21
CA PRO A 381 4.64 -5.72 -24.20
C PRO A 381 5.00 -7.22 -24.13
N SER A 382 3.98 -8.09 -24.23
CA SER A 382 4.16 -9.54 -24.12
C SER A 382 3.10 -10.32 -24.93
N GLU A 383 2.57 -9.73 -25.99
CA GLU A 383 1.56 -10.39 -26.82
C GLU A 383 2.10 -11.67 -27.46
N GLY A 384 1.45 -12.80 -27.17
CA GLY A 384 1.84 -14.11 -27.66
C GLY A 384 3.10 -14.71 -27.01
N GLU A 385 3.71 -14.02 -26.05
CA GLU A 385 4.93 -14.46 -25.37
C GLU A 385 4.64 -15.25 -24.08
N SER A 386 5.46 -16.26 -23.82
CA SER A 386 5.49 -16.97 -22.54
C SER A 386 6.26 -16.15 -21.49
N ASP A 387 6.15 -16.55 -20.21
CA ASP A 387 6.97 -15.99 -19.12
C ASP A 387 8.48 -16.14 -19.40
N ALA A 388 8.88 -17.28 -20.02
CA ALA A 388 10.27 -17.56 -20.36
C ALA A 388 10.78 -16.63 -21.48
N ASP A 389 9.95 -16.29 -22.47
CA ASP A 389 10.31 -15.37 -23.56
C ASP A 389 10.54 -13.95 -23.01
N VAL A 390 9.64 -13.48 -22.13
CA VAL A 390 9.80 -12.17 -21.49
C VAL A 390 11.07 -12.13 -20.65
N LEU A 391 11.30 -13.12 -19.79
CA LEU A 391 12.45 -13.15 -18.88
C LEU A 391 13.77 -13.50 -19.58
N GLY A 392 13.73 -14.08 -20.78
CA GLY A 392 14.90 -14.38 -21.61
C GLY A 392 15.48 -13.15 -22.33
N SER A 393 14.77 -12.02 -22.34
CA SER A 393 15.22 -10.76 -22.95
C SER A 393 16.26 -10.04 -22.09
N SER A 394 17.07 -9.19 -22.73
CA SER A 394 17.98 -8.28 -22.03
C SER A 394 17.26 -6.99 -21.66
N PHE A 395 17.33 -6.60 -20.37
CA PHE A 395 16.70 -5.38 -19.90
C PHE A 395 17.71 -4.35 -19.38
N GLU A 396 17.42 -3.10 -19.68
CA GLU A 396 18.12 -1.93 -19.15
C GLU A 396 17.07 -0.87 -18.77
N ILE A 397 17.39 -0.04 -17.78
CA ILE A 397 16.59 1.15 -17.44
C ILE A 397 17.41 2.38 -17.81
N GLU A 398 16.83 3.29 -18.59
CA GLU A 398 17.50 4.52 -18.98
C GLU A 398 17.24 5.62 -17.94
N ILE A 399 18.30 5.98 -17.21
CA ILE A 399 18.29 6.97 -16.14
C ILE A 399 19.12 8.17 -16.58
N ALA A 400 18.50 9.33 -16.74
CA ALA A 400 19.17 10.57 -17.15
C ALA A 400 20.09 10.38 -18.39
N GLY A 401 19.63 9.62 -19.39
CA GLY A 401 20.38 9.35 -20.62
C GLY A 401 21.44 8.24 -20.52
N THR A 402 21.56 7.59 -19.36
CA THR A 402 22.47 6.45 -19.17
C THR A 402 21.67 5.15 -19.00
N ARG A 403 21.99 4.12 -19.79
CA ARG A 403 21.38 2.80 -19.71
C ARG A 403 22.09 1.95 -18.68
N VAL A 404 21.33 1.48 -17.69
CA VAL A 404 21.82 0.64 -16.60
C VAL A 404 21.16 -0.73 -16.73
N LYS A 405 21.95 -1.80 -16.73
CA LYS A 405 21.44 -3.18 -16.79
C LYS A 405 20.50 -3.46 -15.62
N ALA A 406 19.42 -4.18 -15.90
CA ALA A 406 18.44 -4.57 -14.92
C ALA A 406 18.12 -6.05 -15.00
N GLU A 407 17.99 -6.69 -13.85
CA GLU A 407 17.39 -8.00 -13.69
C GLU A 407 15.88 -7.85 -13.71
N ALA A 408 15.18 -8.71 -14.47
CA ALA A 408 13.71 -8.69 -14.58
C ALA A 408 13.10 -9.90 -13.88
N SER A 409 11.96 -9.71 -13.22
CA SER A 409 11.20 -10.80 -12.60
C SER A 409 9.69 -10.57 -12.72
N LEU A 410 8.95 -11.66 -12.97
CA LEU A 410 7.48 -11.70 -12.92
C LEU A 410 6.96 -12.09 -11.53
N LYS A 411 7.85 -12.46 -10.63
CA LYS A 411 7.56 -12.75 -9.22
C LYS A 411 8.28 -11.74 -8.32
N ALA A 412 7.78 -11.57 -7.12
CA ALA A 412 8.49 -10.73 -6.15
C ALA A 412 9.93 -11.23 -5.94
N MET A 413 10.91 -10.33 -6.04
CA MET A 413 12.33 -10.67 -5.79
C MET A 413 12.60 -10.94 -4.31
N TYR A 414 11.83 -10.30 -3.42
CA TYR A 414 11.84 -10.59 -2.00
C TYR A 414 10.75 -11.61 -1.63
N ASP A 415 11.11 -12.70 -0.98
CA ASP A 415 10.20 -13.74 -0.48
C ASP A 415 9.10 -14.13 -1.51
N PRO A 416 9.47 -14.67 -2.68
CA PRO A 416 8.53 -14.96 -3.78
C PRO A 416 7.44 -15.97 -3.43
N ARG A 417 7.64 -16.78 -2.38
CA ARG A 417 6.68 -17.78 -1.90
C ARG A 417 5.79 -17.29 -0.77
N ALA A 418 5.95 -16.02 -0.34
CA ALA A 418 5.21 -15.41 0.75
C ALA A 418 5.30 -16.23 2.07
N GLU A 419 6.47 -16.79 2.38
CA GLU A 419 6.72 -17.55 3.61
C GLU A 419 6.80 -16.62 4.82
N ARG A 420 7.43 -15.46 4.66
CA ARG A 420 7.59 -14.44 5.70
C ARG A 420 6.25 -13.92 6.22
N VAL A 421 5.30 -13.72 5.34
CA VAL A 421 3.95 -13.24 5.67
C VAL A 421 3.16 -14.27 6.48
N ARG A 422 3.47 -15.55 6.30
CA ARG A 422 2.74 -16.69 6.88
C ARG A 422 3.43 -17.32 8.11
N MET A 423 4.55 -16.75 8.52
CA MET A 423 5.30 -17.23 9.69
C MET A 423 4.44 -17.39 10.93
#